data_4bc3bf826d48576aa943c4504a1a7e02
#
_entry.id   4bc3bf826d48576aa943c4504a1a7e02
#
_cell.length_a   1.000
_cell.length_b   1.000
_cell.length_c   1.000
_cell.angle_alpha   90.00
_cell.angle_beta   90.00
_cell.angle_gamma   90.00
#
_symmetry.space_group_name_H-M   'P 1'
#
loop_
_entity.id
_entity.type
_entity.pdbx_description
1 polymer ?
#
loop_
_entity_poly.entity_id
_entity_poly.type
_entity_poly.pdbx_seq_one_letter_code
_entity_poly.pdbx_strand_id
1 'polypeptide(L)'
;MTMTVNKTKHDHIILCTIDELVPADHMVRKLEASIDWCFIYPLVENLYSRFGRASIDPVVLFKMIFINIIFGINSMRRTCREIEVNLAYRWFLGLSIKEKVPNYSTWSQNYIRRYSNSEVFEQIFVKILSEAMNCGFVDLDTVFGDSTHQKANANKNKYTDEEAEIVKKAYEDELLKEVNEDRVNHGKKPLKDIEREELEFDEKTGEIKKNVDTKHIKQSKTDPESGCFHKGEKEKCFAYSHQTFCDRNGFVLSVTTVPGNIHDSVSFFEAYKKLKKLMGGTIKGVCLDGGYKTPAVCKVLLEDGMNVYMPYKRPMTKKGFFKKYEYVYDEYYDCYICPNNKIIKYSTTNKKGYREYKSNPKDCRECPLRNKCTESKNMTKVVMRHVWAGYVEEVEEIRYTDKWKEIYKIRKESIERVFGECKEKHNLRFTRLRGLRKNKHQGELIFACHNLRKMAGWLWKDRPVFIKKGNKSEIYKEKEINNKSKTKKGGIRTLKLVFIPSFVNSLRHFYSKCLSLTSKRLYVR
;
A
#
# COMPACT_ATOMS: atom_id res chain seq x y z
N MET A 1 -12.62 -49.29 -23.97
CA MET A 1 -13.06 -49.06 -22.57
C MET A 1 -14.57 -49.05 -22.55
N THR A 2 -15.19 -49.86 -21.71
CA THR A 2 -16.64 -49.88 -21.53
C THR A 2 -17.07 -48.80 -20.57
N MET A 3 -18.21 -48.13 -20.84
CA MET A 3 -18.77 -47.09 -19.99
C MET A 3 -19.23 -47.72 -18.66
N THR A 4 -18.76 -47.18 -17.53
CA THR A 4 -19.18 -47.60 -16.19
C THR A 4 -20.34 -46.71 -15.72
N VAL A 5 -21.47 -47.31 -15.35
CA VAL A 5 -22.63 -46.60 -14.81
C VAL A 5 -22.50 -46.57 -13.29
N ASN A 6 -22.43 -45.35 -12.71
CA ASN A 6 -22.38 -45.19 -11.28
C ASN A 6 -23.80 -45.41 -10.67
N LYS A 7 -23.93 -46.38 -9.76
CA LYS A 7 -25.18 -46.69 -9.02
C LYS A 7 -25.11 -46.21 -7.57
N THR A 8 -24.41 -45.08 -7.31
CA THR A 8 -24.17 -44.59 -5.94
C THR A 8 -25.51 -44.19 -5.30
N LYS A 9 -25.79 -44.76 -4.13
CA LYS A 9 -26.85 -44.31 -3.22
C LYS A 9 -26.27 -43.28 -2.26
N HIS A 10 -27.06 -42.25 -1.92
CA HIS A 10 -26.64 -41.16 -1.00
C HIS A 10 -26.90 -41.48 0.47
N ASP A 11 -27.34 -42.69 0.79
CA ASP A 11 -27.81 -43.16 2.10
C ASP A 11 -26.77 -44.02 2.87
N HIS A 12 -25.49 -43.95 2.46
CA HIS A 12 -24.41 -44.62 3.19
C HIS A 12 -24.14 -43.97 4.56
N ILE A 13 -24.18 -44.77 5.62
CA ILE A 13 -23.81 -44.35 6.96
C ILE A 13 -22.30 -44.53 7.12
N ILE A 14 -21.60 -43.44 7.46
CA ILE A 14 -20.16 -43.42 7.74
C ILE A 14 -19.97 -42.84 9.13
N LEU A 15 -19.25 -43.54 10.00
CA LEU A 15 -18.88 -43.06 11.34
C LEU A 15 -17.45 -42.50 11.27
N CYS A 16 -17.32 -41.18 11.28
CA CYS A 16 -16.04 -40.49 11.22
C CYS A 16 -16.13 -39.09 11.84
N THR A 17 -15.00 -38.52 12.21
CA THR A 17 -14.89 -37.15 12.70
C THR A 17 -14.76 -36.17 11.53
N ILE A 18 -15.14 -34.89 11.74
CA ILE A 18 -14.92 -33.84 10.74
C ILE A 18 -13.41 -33.71 10.43
N ASP A 19 -12.56 -33.96 11.41
CA ASP A 19 -11.10 -33.89 11.24
C ASP A 19 -10.61 -34.94 10.24
N GLU A 20 -11.15 -36.14 10.24
CA GLU A 20 -10.80 -37.19 9.27
C GLU A 20 -11.27 -36.89 7.85
N LEU A 21 -12.41 -36.18 7.72
CA LEU A 21 -13.01 -35.84 6.42
C LEU A 21 -12.31 -34.68 5.70
N VAL A 22 -11.58 -33.81 6.41
CA VAL A 22 -10.84 -32.71 5.79
C VAL A 22 -9.46 -33.18 5.37
N PRO A 23 -9.09 -33.11 4.07
CA PRO A 23 -7.78 -33.54 3.60
C PRO A 23 -6.63 -32.86 4.36
N ALA A 24 -5.56 -33.58 4.65
CA ALA A 24 -4.42 -33.10 5.43
C ALA A 24 -3.72 -31.89 4.78
N ASP A 25 -3.69 -31.83 3.45
CA ASP A 25 -3.08 -30.75 2.66
C ASP A 25 -4.04 -29.60 2.32
N HIS A 26 -5.29 -29.64 2.80
CA HIS A 26 -6.28 -28.59 2.52
C HIS A 26 -5.84 -27.22 3.06
N MET A 27 -6.12 -26.15 2.30
CA MET A 27 -5.68 -24.78 2.65
C MET A 27 -6.10 -24.34 4.06
N VAL A 28 -7.29 -24.71 4.52
CA VAL A 28 -7.77 -24.32 5.86
C VAL A 28 -6.91 -24.89 6.99
N ARG A 29 -6.34 -26.11 6.82
CA ARG A 29 -5.40 -26.70 7.77
C ARG A 29 -4.09 -25.92 7.81
N LYS A 30 -3.61 -25.49 6.65
CA LYS A 30 -2.41 -24.66 6.53
C LYS A 30 -2.61 -23.31 7.21
N LEU A 31 -3.78 -22.71 7.05
CA LEU A 31 -4.14 -21.45 7.71
C LEU A 31 -4.25 -21.61 9.23
N GLU A 32 -4.92 -22.67 9.69
CA GLU A 32 -5.07 -22.95 11.13
C GLU A 32 -3.73 -23.17 11.82
N ALA A 33 -2.83 -23.89 11.16
CA ALA A 33 -1.51 -24.21 11.69
C ALA A 33 -0.49 -23.07 11.60
N SER A 34 -0.78 -22.00 10.85
CA SER A 34 0.20 -20.92 10.59
C SER A 34 0.15 -19.78 11.59
N ILE A 35 -0.94 -19.64 12.34
CA ILE A 35 -1.11 -18.56 13.33
C ILE A 35 -2.02 -19.03 14.48
N ASP A 36 -1.73 -18.58 15.70
CA ASP A 36 -2.64 -18.74 16.82
C ASP A 36 -3.76 -17.70 16.73
N TRP A 37 -4.99 -18.13 16.46
CA TRP A 37 -6.15 -17.26 16.30
C TRP A 37 -6.61 -16.60 17.60
N CYS A 38 -6.13 -17.05 18.77
CA CYS A 38 -6.46 -16.44 20.06
C CYS A 38 -5.97 -14.98 20.16
N PHE A 39 -5.04 -14.56 19.29
CA PHE A 39 -4.60 -13.17 19.24
C PHE A 39 -5.74 -12.16 18.98
N ILE A 40 -6.87 -12.61 18.43
CA ILE A 40 -8.03 -11.74 18.15
C ILE A 40 -8.70 -11.29 19.45
N TYR A 41 -8.76 -12.14 20.48
CA TYR A 41 -9.46 -11.81 21.73
C TYR A 41 -8.97 -10.52 22.38
N PRO A 42 -7.67 -10.31 22.66
CA PRO A 42 -7.19 -9.08 23.29
C PRO A 42 -7.39 -7.84 22.41
N LEU A 43 -7.48 -7.99 21.08
CA LEU A 43 -7.71 -6.87 20.18
C LEU A 43 -9.15 -6.34 20.24
N VAL A 44 -10.10 -7.19 20.59
CA VAL A 44 -11.53 -6.85 20.57
C VAL A 44 -12.18 -6.81 21.94
N GLU A 45 -11.51 -7.30 23.00
CA GLU A 45 -12.08 -7.42 24.36
C GLU A 45 -12.73 -6.12 24.84
N ASN A 46 -12.05 -4.99 24.66
CA ASN A 46 -12.55 -3.67 25.07
C ASN A 46 -13.76 -3.17 24.26
N LEU A 47 -14.08 -3.83 23.14
CA LEU A 47 -15.22 -3.48 22.28
C LEU A 47 -16.50 -4.26 22.66
N TYR A 48 -16.38 -5.19 23.61
CA TYR A 48 -17.51 -5.99 24.09
C TYR A 48 -17.97 -5.53 25.47
N SER A 49 -19.29 -5.53 25.68
CA SER A 49 -19.87 -5.25 26.98
C SER A 49 -19.65 -6.42 27.93
N ARG A 50 -19.43 -6.13 29.21
CA ARG A 50 -19.35 -7.13 30.26
C ARG A 50 -20.72 -7.71 30.67
N PHE A 51 -21.80 -7.06 30.25
CA PHE A 51 -23.18 -7.41 30.59
C PHE A 51 -23.98 -7.67 29.33
N GLY A 52 -25.00 -8.52 29.41
CA GLY A 52 -25.93 -8.80 28.35
C GLY A 52 -25.85 -10.23 27.81
N ARG A 53 -26.56 -10.50 26.70
CA ARG A 53 -26.57 -11.81 26.04
C ARG A 53 -25.19 -12.18 25.51
N ALA A 54 -24.79 -13.44 25.67
CA ALA A 54 -23.55 -13.95 25.09
C ALA A 54 -23.48 -13.70 23.58
N SER A 55 -22.35 -13.17 23.14
CA SER A 55 -22.09 -12.91 21.72
C SER A 55 -21.61 -14.18 21.02
N ILE A 56 -21.66 -14.17 19.68
CA ILE A 56 -20.90 -15.14 18.89
C ILE A 56 -19.42 -14.87 19.12
N ASP A 57 -18.62 -15.92 19.20
CA ASP A 57 -17.19 -15.85 19.35
C ASP A 57 -16.56 -14.95 18.28
N PRO A 58 -15.78 -13.91 18.66
CA PRO A 58 -15.14 -13.02 17.70
C PRO A 58 -14.16 -13.75 16.77
N VAL A 59 -13.46 -14.78 17.22
CA VAL A 59 -12.56 -15.59 16.38
C VAL A 59 -13.35 -16.26 15.27
N VAL A 60 -14.52 -16.82 15.56
CA VAL A 60 -15.40 -17.41 14.54
C VAL A 60 -15.83 -16.35 13.52
N LEU A 61 -16.24 -15.16 13.97
CA LEU A 61 -16.63 -14.06 13.07
C LEU A 61 -15.48 -13.60 12.15
N PHE A 62 -14.26 -13.47 12.69
CA PHE A 62 -13.12 -13.10 11.88
C PHE A 62 -12.70 -14.23 10.93
N LYS A 63 -12.68 -15.48 11.38
CA LYS A 63 -12.43 -16.64 10.49
C LYS A 63 -13.43 -16.72 9.33
N MET A 64 -14.72 -16.36 9.52
CA MET A 64 -15.70 -16.26 8.44
C MET A 64 -15.31 -15.21 7.39
N ILE A 65 -14.80 -14.04 7.80
CA ILE A 65 -14.30 -13.00 6.90
C ILE A 65 -13.04 -13.47 6.17
N PHE A 66 -12.16 -14.18 6.86
CA PHE A 66 -10.96 -14.77 6.22
C PHE A 66 -11.35 -15.81 5.15
N ILE A 67 -12.34 -16.68 5.40
CA ILE A 67 -12.90 -17.58 4.37
C ILE A 67 -13.42 -16.78 3.18
N ASN A 68 -14.22 -15.73 3.44
CA ASN A 68 -14.77 -14.87 2.38
C ASN A 68 -13.68 -14.33 1.44
N ILE A 69 -12.60 -13.78 2.02
CA ILE A 69 -11.53 -13.11 1.25
C ILE A 69 -10.57 -14.14 0.64
N ILE A 70 -10.08 -15.11 1.40
CA ILE A 70 -9.07 -16.08 0.95
C ILE A 70 -9.58 -16.94 -0.20
N PHE A 71 -10.86 -17.32 -0.16
CA PHE A 71 -11.49 -18.16 -1.19
C PHE A 71 -12.27 -17.36 -2.24
N GLY A 72 -12.17 -16.02 -2.21
CA GLY A 72 -12.77 -15.14 -3.22
C GLY A 72 -14.30 -15.18 -3.26
N ILE A 73 -14.96 -15.43 -2.13
CA ILE A 73 -16.42 -15.50 -2.06
C ILE A 73 -17.00 -14.08 -2.05
N ASN A 74 -17.86 -13.76 -3.01
CA ASN A 74 -18.28 -12.39 -3.28
C ASN A 74 -19.21 -11.72 -2.24
N SER A 75 -19.76 -12.45 -1.27
CA SER A 75 -20.63 -11.85 -0.25
C SER A 75 -20.73 -12.71 1.01
N MET A 76 -20.95 -12.07 2.18
CA MET A 76 -21.14 -12.78 3.45
C MET A 76 -22.34 -13.74 3.44
N ARG A 77 -23.43 -13.40 2.73
CA ARG A 77 -24.56 -14.30 2.56
C ARG A 77 -24.16 -15.59 1.85
N ARG A 78 -23.36 -15.48 0.79
CA ARG A 78 -22.83 -16.65 0.09
C ARG A 78 -21.82 -17.40 0.95
N THR A 79 -20.96 -16.69 1.70
CA THR A 79 -20.03 -17.32 2.63
C THR A 79 -20.74 -18.18 3.67
N CYS A 80 -21.82 -17.69 4.27
CA CYS A 80 -22.59 -18.49 5.22
C CYS A 80 -23.16 -19.77 4.57
N ARG A 81 -23.72 -19.66 3.36
CA ARG A 81 -24.25 -20.82 2.62
C ARG A 81 -23.14 -21.84 2.26
N GLU A 82 -21.98 -21.35 1.86
CA GLU A 82 -20.83 -22.23 1.60
C GLU A 82 -20.37 -22.94 2.88
N ILE A 83 -20.33 -22.23 4.02
CA ILE A 83 -19.96 -22.82 5.32
C ILE A 83 -21.00 -23.87 5.75
N GLU A 84 -22.28 -23.71 5.43
CA GLU A 84 -23.33 -24.67 5.77
C GLU A 84 -23.06 -26.06 5.18
N VAL A 85 -22.53 -26.13 3.97
CA VAL A 85 -22.33 -27.38 3.21
C VAL A 85 -20.87 -27.84 3.12
N ASN A 86 -19.90 -26.97 3.41
CA ASN A 86 -18.48 -27.28 3.27
C ASN A 86 -17.85 -27.69 4.60
N LEU A 87 -17.52 -28.97 4.73
CA LEU A 87 -16.93 -29.52 5.95
C LEU A 87 -15.56 -28.90 6.30
N ALA A 88 -14.75 -28.54 5.32
CA ALA A 88 -13.45 -27.90 5.56
C ALA A 88 -13.62 -26.49 6.18
N TYR A 89 -14.63 -25.74 5.76
CA TYR A 89 -14.92 -24.43 6.37
C TYR A 89 -15.48 -24.58 7.77
N ARG A 90 -16.38 -25.58 8.02
CA ARG A 90 -16.88 -25.89 9.36
C ARG A 90 -15.74 -26.27 10.29
N TRP A 91 -14.85 -27.14 9.84
CA TRP A 91 -13.67 -27.54 10.59
C TRP A 91 -12.82 -26.33 10.99
N PHE A 92 -12.55 -25.41 10.06
CA PHE A 92 -11.75 -24.21 10.31
C PHE A 92 -12.39 -23.25 11.33
N LEU A 93 -13.73 -23.21 11.37
CA LEU A 93 -14.49 -22.42 12.35
C LEU A 93 -14.66 -23.14 13.70
N GLY A 94 -14.34 -24.41 13.80
CA GLY A 94 -14.60 -25.22 14.99
C GLY A 94 -16.08 -25.59 15.16
N LEU A 95 -16.89 -25.51 14.09
CA LEU A 95 -18.34 -25.82 14.13
C LEU A 95 -18.60 -27.31 13.86
N SER A 96 -19.43 -27.93 14.68
CA SER A 96 -19.93 -29.30 14.44
C SER A 96 -20.85 -29.34 13.21
N ILE A 97 -21.12 -30.56 12.67
CA ILE A 97 -21.98 -30.75 11.48
C ILE A 97 -23.38 -30.18 11.70
N LYS A 98 -23.95 -30.37 12.90
CA LYS A 98 -25.32 -29.93 13.26
C LYS A 98 -25.38 -28.50 13.79
N GLU A 99 -24.24 -27.89 14.10
CA GLU A 99 -24.20 -26.55 14.67
C GLU A 99 -24.61 -25.49 13.65
N LYS A 100 -25.39 -24.52 14.11
CA LYS A 100 -25.94 -23.47 13.25
C LYS A 100 -24.85 -22.44 12.89
N VAL A 101 -24.65 -22.20 11.60
CA VAL A 101 -23.73 -21.17 11.11
C VAL A 101 -24.25 -19.77 11.51
N PRO A 102 -23.37 -18.87 11.98
CA PRO A 102 -23.77 -17.49 12.27
C PRO A 102 -24.38 -16.80 11.05
N ASN A 103 -25.44 -16.00 11.27
CA ASN A 103 -26.11 -15.30 10.18
C ASN A 103 -25.20 -14.23 9.57
N TYR A 104 -25.30 -14.01 8.27
CA TYR A 104 -24.50 -13.00 7.55
C TYR A 104 -24.69 -11.59 8.10
N SER A 105 -25.87 -11.25 8.65
CA SER A 105 -26.12 -9.95 9.27
C SER A 105 -25.34 -9.74 10.57
N THR A 106 -24.95 -10.82 11.25
CA THR A 106 -24.19 -10.75 12.51
C THR A 106 -22.86 -10.05 12.31
N TRP A 107 -22.13 -10.37 11.23
CA TRP A 107 -20.89 -9.65 10.88
C TRP A 107 -21.16 -8.16 10.69
N SER A 108 -22.15 -7.80 9.87
CA SER A 108 -22.47 -6.40 9.57
C SER A 108 -22.86 -5.61 10.83
N GLN A 109 -23.64 -6.21 11.72
CA GLN A 109 -24.04 -5.59 12.99
C GLN A 109 -22.84 -5.40 13.93
N ASN A 110 -21.97 -6.40 14.06
CA ASN A 110 -20.75 -6.29 14.86
C ASN A 110 -19.79 -5.24 14.27
N TYR A 111 -19.64 -5.21 12.94
CA TYR A 111 -18.84 -4.19 12.27
C TYR A 111 -19.32 -2.78 12.62
N ILE A 112 -20.62 -2.50 12.44
CA ILE A 112 -21.19 -1.17 12.69
C ILE A 112 -21.08 -0.77 14.16
N ARG A 113 -21.40 -1.68 15.07
CA ARG A 113 -21.51 -1.37 16.50
C ARG A 113 -20.18 -1.39 17.25
N ARG A 114 -19.19 -2.16 16.79
CA ARG A 114 -17.94 -2.40 17.52
C ARG A 114 -16.70 -2.05 16.71
N TYR A 115 -16.57 -2.58 15.50
CA TYR A 115 -15.28 -2.58 14.78
C TYR A 115 -15.04 -1.36 13.90
N SER A 116 -16.10 -0.67 13.45
CA SER A 116 -15.99 0.42 12.45
C SER A 116 -15.11 1.59 12.90
N ASN A 117 -15.05 1.87 14.20
CA ASN A 117 -14.27 2.97 14.77
C ASN A 117 -12.98 2.50 15.49
N SER A 118 -12.57 1.25 15.26
CA SER A 118 -11.40 0.65 15.88
C SER A 118 -10.27 0.42 14.87
N GLU A 119 -9.07 0.24 15.37
CA GLU A 119 -7.87 -0.11 14.58
C GLU A 119 -7.66 -1.63 14.45
N VAL A 120 -8.67 -2.44 14.80
CA VAL A 120 -8.56 -3.91 14.82
C VAL A 120 -8.07 -4.48 13.50
N PHE A 121 -8.51 -3.94 12.37
CA PHE A 121 -8.13 -4.44 11.04
C PHE A 121 -6.66 -4.20 10.73
N GLU A 122 -6.13 -3.02 11.08
CA GLU A 122 -4.71 -2.72 10.96
C GLU A 122 -3.87 -3.58 11.92
N GLN A 123 -4.35 -3.78 13.16
CA GLN A 123 -3.68 -4.63 14.15
C GLN A 123 -3.63 -6.09 13.70
N ILE A 124 -4.68 -6.61 13.09
CA ILE A 124 -4.70 -7.95 12.48
C ILE A 124 -3.67 -8.04 11.34
N PHE A 125 -3.62 -7.04 10.45
CA PHE A 125 -2.64 -6.98 9.38
C PHE A 125 -1.21 -7.00 9.92
N VAL A 126 -0.91 -6.15 10.91
CA VAL A 126 0.41 -6.05 11.55
C VAL A 126 0.78 -7.36 12.25
N LYS A 127 -0.16 -8.01 12.95
CA LYS A 127 0.10 -9.29 13.61
C LYS A 127 0.48 -10.39 12.63
N ILE A 128 -0.25 -10.53 11.53
CA ILE A 128 0.06 -11.52 10.50
C ILE A 128 1.41 -11.22 9.84
N LEU A 129 1.72 -9.95 9.58
CA LEU A 129 3.01 -9.53 9.03
C LEU A 129 4.15 -9.85 10.01
N SER A 130 3.95 -9.57 11.31
CA SER A 130 4.92 -9.88 12.36
C SER A 130 5.23 -11.39 12.42
N GLU A 131 4.23 -12.25 12.30
CA GLU A 131 4.46 -13.71 12.26
C GLU A 131 5.26 -14.12 11.01
N ALA A 132 4.99 -13.53 9.84
CA ALA A 132 5.78 -13.78 8.65
C ALA A 132 7.24 -13.30 8.80
N MET A 133 7.47 -12.17 9.50
CA MET A 133 8.80 -11.68 9.84
C MET A 133 9.51 -12.61 10.84
N ASN A 134 8.82 -13.08 11.85
CA ASN A 134 9.35 -14.03 12.84
C ASN A 134 9.77 -15.37 12.19
N CYS A 135 9.07 -15.78 11.13
CA CYS A 135 9.44 -16.94 10.32
C CYS A 135 10.65 -16.68 9.38
N GLY A 136 11.17 -15.45 9.29
CA GLY A 136 12.26 -15.09 8.40
C GLY A 136 11.86 -15.04 6.92
N PHE A 137 10.57 -14.89 6.60
CA PHE A 137 10.07 -14.89 5.23
C PHE A 137 10.11 -13.52 4.56
N VAL A 138 10.25 -12.46 5.35
CA VAL A 138 10.24 -11.07 4.88
C VAL A 138 11.67 -10.57 4.71
N ASP A 139 11.96 -10.01 3.53
CA ASP A 139 13.24 -9.39 3.20
C ASP A 139 13.08 -7.86 3.10
N LEU A 140 13.72 -7.14 4.01
CA LEU A 140 13.62 -5.68 4.11
C LEU A 140 14.76 -4.92 3.42
N ASP A 141 15.67 -5.59 2.69
CA ASP A 141 16.78 -4.88 2.01
C ASP A 141 16.27 -3.89 0.97
N THR A 142 15.33 -4.32 0.13
CA THR A 142 14.68 -3.44 -0.85
C THR A 142 13.18 -3.69 -0.90
N VAL A 143 12.39 -2.63 -0.74
CA VAL A 143 10.93 -2.67 -0.81
C VAL A 143 10.41 -2.15 -2.14
N PHE A 144 9.29 -2.69 -2.60
CA PHE A 144 8.63 -2.35 -3.86
C PHE A 144 7.32 -1.64 -3.56
N GLY A 145 7.19 -0.40 -4.03
CA GLY A 145 5.99 0.41 -3.84
C GLY A 145 5.23 0.63 -5.15
N ASP A 146 3.92 0.55 -5.06
CA ASP A 146 3.01 0.87 -6.17
C ASP A 146 1.58 1.08 -5.65
N SER A 147 0.70 1.57 -6.52
CA SER A 147 -0.73 1.70 -6.24
C SER A 147 -1.58 0.74 -7.05
N THR A 148 -2.70 0.34 -6.47
CA THR A 148 -3.71 -0.41 -7.22
C THR A 148 -5.10 0.13 -6.96
N HIS A 149 -5.90 0.23 -8.02
CA HIS A 149 -7.25 0.75 -7.94
C HIS A 149 -8.27 -0.38 -7.77
N GLN A 150 -9.17 -0.20 -6.79
CA GLN A 150 -10.35 -1.01 -6.57
C GLN A 150 -11.58 -0.23 -7.00
N LYS A 151 -12.38 -0.76 -7.93
CA LYS A 151 -13.61 -0.10 -8.39
C LYS A 151 -14.61 0.04 -7.27
N ALA A 152 -15.10 1.27 -7.06
CA ALA A 152 -16.09 1.58 -6.04
C ALA A 152 -17.49 1.08 -6.41
N ASN A 153 -18.34 0.89 -5.40
CA ASN A 153 -19.75 0.61 -5.55
C ASN A 153 -20.53 1.89 -5.89
N ALA A 154 -20.20 2.49 -7.01
CA ALA A 154 -20.72 3.77 -7.47
C ALA A 154 -21.15 3.72 -8.94
N ASN A 155 -22.24 4.41 -9.27
CA ASN A 155 -22.67 4.55 -10.66
C ASN A 155 -21.84 5.64 -11.34
N LYS A 156 -21.13 5.27 -12.41
CA LYS A 156 -20.24 6.17 -13.16
C LYS A 156 -20.96 7.37 -13.81
N ASN A 157 -22.27 7.27 -14.02
CA ASN A 157 -23.07 8.30 -14.68
C ASN A 157 -23.83 9.19 -13.67
N LYS A 158 -23.83 8.86 -12.36
CA LYS A 158 -24.48 9.63 -11.30
C LYS A 158 -23.43 10.38 -10.49
N TYR A 159 -23.10 11.58 -10.92
CA TYR A 159 -22.14 12.46 -10.24
C TYR A 159 -22.63 13.91 -10.23
N THR A 160 -22.05 14.71 -9.36
CA THR A 160 -22.09 16.16 -9.33
C THR A 160 -20.69 16.69 -9.64
N ASP A 161 -20.60 17.81 -10.32
CA ASP A 161 -19.35 18.56 -10.42
C ASP A 161 -19.31 19.49 -9.19
N GLU A 162 -18.35 19.29 -8.31
CA GLU A 162 -18.19 20.05 -7.07
C GLU A 162 -16.83 20.72 -7.03
N GLU A 163 -16.78 21.87 -6.38
CA GLU A 163 -15.52 22.52 -6.06
C GLU A 163 -14.96 21.89 -4.77
N ALA A 164 -13.79 21.30 -4.88
CA ALA A 164 -13.07 20.75 -3.73
C ALA A 164 -11.83 21.60 -3.45
N GLU A 165 -11.57 21.81 -2.18
CA GLU A 165 -10.34 22.47 -1.72
C GLU A 165 -9.12 21.65 -2.15
N ILE A 166 -8.08 22.35 -2.64
CA ILE A 166 -6.80 21.70 -2.95
C ILE A 166 -6.07 21.43 -1.65
N VAL A 167 -5.94 20.16 -1.29
CA VAL A 167 -5.18 19.76 -0.11
C VAL A 167 -3.72 20.18 -0.28
N LYS A 168 -3.17 20.89 0.71
CA LYS A 168 -1.76 21.27 0.78
C LYS A 168 -0.90 20.01 0.76
N LYS A 169 0.09 19.99 -0.12
CA LYS A 169 1.04 18.87 -0.18
C LYS A 169 1.98 18.90 1.01
N ALA A 170 2.38 17.73 1.49
CA ALA A 170 3.20 17.59 2.70
C ALA A 170 4.54 18.35 2.66
N TYR A 171 5.00 18.71 1.48
CA TYR A 171 6.30 19.38 1.24
C TYR A 171 6.17 20.85 0.77
N GLU A 172 4.96 21.41 0.72
CA GLU A 172 4.78 22.77 0.13
C GLU A 172 5.43 23.88 0.97
N ASP A 173 5.43 23.76 2.28
CA ASP A 173 6.06 24.75 3.17
C ASP A 173 7.59 24.74 3.02
N GLU A 174 8.17 23.55 2.98
CA GLU A 174 9.60 23.37 2.76
C GLU A 174 10.01 23.86 1.37
N LEU A 175 9.22 23.53 0.35
CA LEU A 175 9.45 24.01 -1.00
C LEU A 175 9.41 25.54 -1.09
N LEU A 176 8.43 26.17 -0.45
CA LEU A 176 8.29 27.64 -0.44
C LEU A 176 9.48 28.31 0.24
N LYS A 177 9.97 27.74 1.34
CA LYS A 177 11.17 28.24 2.04
C LYS A 177 12.39 28.18 1.10
N GLU A 178 12.66 27.05 0.48
CA GLU A 178 13.79 26.92 -0.46
C GLU A 178 13.64 27.79 -1.72
N VAL A 179 12.40 27.96 -2.23
CA VAL A 179 12.11 28.88 -3.33
C VAL A 179 12.46 30.32 -2.93
N ASN A 180 12.12 30.73 -1.72
CA ASN A 180 12.41 32.09 -1.25
C ASN A 180 13.91 32.32 -1.03
N GLU A 181 14.63 31.33 -0.48
CA GLU A 181 16.08 31.35 -0.37
C GLU A 181 16.75 31.44 -1.76
N ASP A 182 16.31 30.62 -2.71
CA ASP A 182 16.79 30.64 -4.09
C ASP A 182 16.56 32.01 -4.76
N ARG A 183 15.39 32.61 -4.59
CA ARG A 183 15.08 33.92 -5.14
C ARG A 183 15.95 35.03 -4.56
N VAL A 184 16.18 35.02 -3.25
CA VAL A 184 17.04 35.97 -2.56
C VAL A 184 18.48 35.85 -3.08
N ASN A 185 19.00 34.64 -3.22
CA ASN A 185 20.33 34.37 -3.77
C ASN A 185 20.50 34.91 -5.20
N HIS A 186 19.41 34.98 -5.98
CA HIS A 186 19.39 35.56 -7.32
C HIS A 186 18.97 37.05 -7.34
N GLY A 187 18.94 37.73 -6.20
CA GLY A 187 18.58 39.14 -6.09
C GLY A 187 17.09 39.44 -6.39
N LYS A 188 16.21 38.45 -6.25
CA LYS A 188 14.76 38.61 -6.41
C LYS A 188 14.07 38.72 -5.06
N LYS A 189 12.98 39.49 -5.00
CA LYS A 189 12.15 39.55 -3.79
C LYS A 189 11.55 38.18 -3.47
N PRO A 190 11.51 37.76 -2.21
CA PRO A 190 10.82 36.54 -1.80
C PRO A 190 9.35 36.61 -2.22
N LEU A 191 8.76 35.45 -2.49
CA LEU A 191 7.31 35.35 -2.65
C LEU A 191 6.69 35.60 -1.29
N LYS A 192 5.68 36.45 -1.22
CA LYS A 192 4.91 36.60 -0.01
C LYS A 192 4.35 35.24 0.39
N ASP A 193 4.50 34.88 1.65
CA ASP A 193 3.67 33.84 2.24
C ASP A 193 2.23 34.31 2.04
N ILE A 194 1.50 33.61 1.21
CA ILE A 194 0.06 33.70 1.26
C ILE A 194 -0.26 32.92 2.54
N GLU A 195 -0.36 33.62 3.66
CA GLU A 195 -1.15 33.12 4.78
C GLU A 195 -2.48 32.77 4.16
N ARG A 196 -2.79 31.47 4.06
CA ARG A 196 -4.02 30.95 3.45
C ARG A 196 -5.26 31.31 4.28
N GLU A 197 -5.11 32.21 5.22
CA GLU A 197 -6.13 32.79 6.09
C GLU A 197 -6.28 34.31 5.89
N GLU A 198 -6.05 34.86 4.71
CA GLU A 198 -6.66 36.14 4.42
C GLU A 198 -8.17 35.89 4.29
N LEU A 199 -8.83 36.00 5.43
CA LEU A 199 -10.28 36.11 5.54
C LEU A 199 -10.67 37.41 4.83
N GLU A 200 -10.95 37.36 3.53
CA GLU A 200 -11.56 38.52 2.88
C GLU A 200 -13.00 38.65 3.37
N PHE A 201 -13.21 39.67 4.17
CA PHE A 201 -14.54 40.08 4.57
C PHE A 201 -15.23 40.76 3.40
N ASP A 202 -16.24 40.13 2.84
CA ASP A 202 -17.07 40.78 1.82
C ASP A 202 -18.02 41.75 2.48
N GLU A 203 -17.68 43.04 2.40
CA GLU A 203 -18.47 44.15 3.01
C GLU A 203 -19.92 44.20 2.50
N LYS A 204 -20.24 43.56 1.37
CA LYS A 204 -21.59 43.59 0.78
C LYS A 204 -22.47 42.42 1.24
N THR A 205 -21.87 41.25 1.56
CA THR A 205 -22.62 40.05 1.94
C THR A 205 -22.47 39.71 3.42
N GLY A 206 -21.49 40.31 4.12
CA GLY A 206 -21.19 39.99 5.53
C GLY A 206 -20.57 38.60 5.71
N GLU A 207 -20.21 37.91 4.65
CA GLU A 207 -19.61 36.57 4.70
C GLU A 207 -18.10 36.63 4.61
N ILE A 208 -17.46 35.77 5.41
CA ILE A 208 -16.00 35.58 5.37
C ILE A 208 -15.67 34.62 4.22
N LYS A 209 -15.13 35.14 3.14
CA LYS A 209 -14.61 34.31 2.02
C LYS A 209 -13.22 33.82 2.36
N LYS A 210 -13.07 32.52 2.58
CA LYS A 210 -11.77 31.87 2.57
C LYS A 210 -11.25 31.80 1.14
N ASN A 211 -10.13 32.46 0.87
CA ASN A 211 -9.46 32.39 -0.44
C ASN A 211 -8.67 31.07 -0.52
N VAL A 212 -9.40 29.95 -0.67
CA VAL A 212 -8.83 28.61 -0.80
C VAL A 212 -8.81 28.24 -2.27
N ASP A 213 -7.65 27.83 -2.78
CA ASP A 213 -7.55 27.29 -4.13
C ASP A 213 -8.49 26.09 -4.29
N THR A 214 -9.49 26.20 -5.16
CA THR A 214 -10.47 25.15 -5.43
C THR A 214 -10.22 24.47 -6.77
N LYS A 215 -10.60 23.23 -6.87
CA LYS A 215 -10.56 22.45 -8.11
C LYS A 215 -11.90 21.78 -8.34
N HIS A 216 -12.42 21.91 -9.57
CA HIS A 216 -13.60 21.15 -9.97
C HIS A 216 -13.30 19.66 -10.02
N ILE A 217 -14.04 18.88 -9.24
CA ILE A 217 -13.94 17.42 -9.19
C ILE A 217 -15.30 16.79 -9.47
N LYS A 218 -15.29 15.60 -10.07
CA LYS A 218 -16.48 14.78 -10.19
C LYS A 218 -16.66 13.95 -8.93
N GLN A 219 -17.72 14.25 -8.16
CA GLN A 219 -18.07 13.52 -6.97
C GLN A 219 -19.24 12.57 -7.24
N SER A 220 -19.13 11.33 -6.79
CA SER A 220 -20.19 10.34 -6.96
C SER A 220 -21.36 10.60 -6.01
N LYS A 221 -22.60 10.65 -6.54
CA LYS A 221 -23.82 10.73 -5.70
C LYS A 221 -24.08 9.47 -4.85
N THR A 222 -23.52 8.34 -5.24
CA THR A 222 -23.73 7.05 -4.56
C THR A 222 -22.68 6.72 -3.53
N ASP A 223 -21.44 7.17 -3.74
CA ASP A 223 -20.30 6.97 -2.86
C ASP A 223 -19.40 8.22 -2.93
N PRO A 224 -19.74 9.29 -2.19
CA PRO A 224 -19.07 10.59 -2.29
C PRO A 224 -17.57 10.56 -1.95
N GLU A 225 -17.15 9.63 -1.09
CA GLU A 225 -15.74 9.48 -0.69
C GLU A 225 -14.89 8.73 -1.72
N SER A 226 -15.51 8.17 -2.79
CA SER A 226 -14.76 7.54 -3.88
C SER A 226 -14.26 8.58 -4.88
N GLY A 227 -13.04 8.40 -5.40
CA GLY A 227 -12.45 9.30 -6.38
C GLY A 227 -12.71 8.89 -7.82
N CYS A 228 -12.96 9.87 -8.70
CA CYS A 228 -13.10 9.62 -10.13
C CYS A 228 -11.72 9.30 -10.74
N PHE A 229 -11.51 8.05 -11.13
CA PHE A 229 -10.28 7.54 -11.70
C PHE A 229 -10.36 7.40 -13.22
N HIS A 230 -9.29 7.79 -13.90
CA HIS A 230 -9.15 7.67 -15.35
C HIS A 230 -7.89 6.88 -15.69
N LYS A 231 -8.03 5.80 -16.46
CA LYS A 231 -6.91 5.06 -17.03
C LYS A 231 -6.95 5.16 -18.56
N GLY A 232 -6.23 6.15 -19.07
CA GLY A 232 -6.29 6.49 -20.48
C GLY A 232 -7.71 6.91 -20.91
N GLU A 233 -8.02 6.79 -22.21
CA GLU A 233 -9.33 7.14 -22.74
C GLU A 233 -10.42 6.08 -22.48
N LYS A 234 -10.01 4.84 -22.20
CA LYS A 234 -10.90 3.67 -22.20
C LYS A 234 -11.58 3.38 -20.87
N GLU A 235 -10.99 3.75 -19.74
CA GLU A 235 -11.53 3.40 -18.43
C GLU A 235 -11.73 4.64 -17.55
N LYS A 236 -13.01 4.94 -17.28
CA LYS A 236 -13.44 5.97 -16.34
C LYS A 236 -14.39 5.36 -15.33
N CYS A 237 -14.01 5.38 -14.06
CA CYS A 237 -14.84 4.85 -12.97
C CYS A 237 -14.52 5.56 -11.67
N PHE A 238 -15.43 5.44 -10.70
CA PHE A 238 -15.13 5.78 -9.32
C PHE A 238 -14.36 4.62 -8.68
N ALA A 239 -13.32 4.94 -7.92
CA ALA A 239 -12.42 3.95 -7.34
C ALA A 239 -11.80 4.44 -6.02
N TYR A 240 -11.25 3.48 -5.28
CA TYR A 240 -10.29 3.71 -4.20
C TYR A 240 -8.92 3.25 -4.66
N SER A 241 -7.87 3.99 -4.30
CA SER A 241 -6.48 3.61 -4.55
C SER A 241 -5.86 3.05 -3.26
N HIS A 242 -5.23 1.87 -3.37
CA HIS A 242 -4.48 1.26 -2.29
C HIS A 242 -2.99 1.44 -2.57
N GLN A 243 -2.34 2.38 -1.88
CA GLN A 243 -0.90 2.57 -1.89
C GLN A 243 -0.27 1.46 -1.06
N THR A 244 0.57 0.64 -1.67
CA THR A 244 1.04 -0.61 -1.08
C THR A 244 2.55 -0.73 -1.22
N PHE A 245 3.22 -1.16 -0.15
CA PHE A 245 4.61 -1.57 -0.19
C PHE A 245 4.72 -3.07 0.10
N CYS A 246 5.54 -3.78 -0.65
CA CYS A 246 5.86 -5.18 -0.38
C CYS A 246 7.38 -5.40 -0.44
N ASP A 247 7.82 -6.53 0.11
CA ASP A 247 9.20 -7.01 -0.03
C ASP A 247 9.42 -7.72 -1.38
N ARG A 248 10.66 -8.15 -1.64
CA ARG A 248 10.99 -8.92 -2.85
C ARG A 248 10.24 -10.26 -2.95
N ASN A 249 9.87 -10.83 -1.83
CA ASN A 249 9.14 -12.08 -1.75
C ASN A 249 7.63 -11.88 -1.98
N GLY A 250 7.14 -10.64 -2.02
CA GLY A 250 5.74 -10.27 -2.19
C GLY A 250 4.92 -10.40 -0.90
N PHE A 251 5.54 -10.25 0.29
CA PHE A 251 4.81 -9.96 1.52
C PHE A 251 4.51 -8.48 1.59
N VAL A 252 3.25 -8.14 1.81
CA VAL A 252 2.81 -6.75 1.93
C VAL A 252 3.19 -6.21 3.31
N LEU A 253 3.94 -5.10 3.32
CA LEU A 253 4.49 -4.47 4.52
C LEU A 253 3.60 -3.36 5.05
N SER A 254 2.97 -2.60 4.16
CA SER A 254 2.02 -1.55 4.53
C SER A 254 1.01 -1.31 3.42
N VAL A 255 -0.16 -0.80 3.80
CA VAL A 255 -1.20 -0.37 2.88
C VAL A 255 -1.85 0.92 3.39
N THR A 256 -2.05 1.87 2.49
CA THR A 256 -2.78 3.12 2.74
C THR A 256 -3.85 3.27 1.67
N THR A 257 -5.08 3.53 2.07
CA THR A 257 -6.22 3.63 1.14
C THR A 257 -6.66 5.08 1.03
N VAL A 258 -6.74 5.58 -0.21
CA VAL A 258 -7.14 6.95 -0.53
C VAL A 258 -8.19 6.95 -1.65
N PRO A 259 -8.95 8.05 -1.85
CA PRO A 259 -9.79 8.21 -3.05
C PRO A 259 -8.99 8.07 -4.34
N GLY A 260 -9.59 7.43 -5.36
CA GLY A 260 -8.89 7.08 -6.59
C GLY A 260 -8.49 8.24 -7.51
N ASN A 261 -8.91 9.47 -7.21
CA ASN A 261 -8.53 10.69 -7.92
C ASN A 261 -7.27 11.37 -7.37
N ILE A 262 -6.71 10.86 -6.26
CA ILE A 262 -5.47 11.37 -5.68
C ILE A 262 -4.30 10.78 -6.45
N HIS A 263 -3.39 11.65 -6.92
CA HIS A 263 -2.20 11.20 -7.66
C HIS A 263 -1.24 10.44 -6.74
N ASP A 264 -0.61 9.38 -7.25
CA ASP A 264 0.27 8.49 -6.49
C ASP A 264 1.43 9.23 -5.81
N SER A 265 2.00 10.24 -6.44
CA SER A 265 3.07 11.05 -5.84
C SER A 265 2.62 11.92 -4.66
N VAL A 266 1.33 12.16 -4.49
CA VAL A 266 0.77 12.90 -3.34
C VAL A 266 0.49 11.96 -2.19
N SER A 267 -0.16 10.84 -2.44
CA SER A 267 -0.47 9.81 -1.45
C SER A 267 0.76 9.05 -0.95
N PHE A 268 1.87 9.12 -1.70
CA PHE A 268 3.15 8.50 -1.34
C PHE A 268 3.64 8.90 0.06
N PHE A 269 3.59 10.17 0.42
CA PHE A 269 4.17 10.66 1.66
C PHE A 269 3.52 10.04 2.90
N GLU A 270 2.19 9.95 2.92
CA GLU A 270 1.45 9.27 3.99
C GLU A 270 1.77 7.78 4.03
N ALA A 271 1.76 7.12 2.88
CA ALA A 271 2.05 5.69 2.78
C ALA A 271 3.50 5.36 3.19
N TYR A 272 4.46 6.18 2.80
CA TYR A 272 5.86 6.04 3.17
C TYR A 272 6.10 6.31 4.67
N LYS A 273 5.46 7.34 5.24
CA LYS A 273 5.49 7.61 6.68
C LYS A 273 4.95 6.43 7.49
N LYS A 274 3.84 5.82 7.02
CA LYS A 274 3.28 4.60 7.63
C LYS A 274 4.28 3.43 7.54
N LEU A 275 4.91 3.21 6.40
CA LEU A 275 5.92 2.18 6.20
C LEU A 275 7.10 2.38 7.17
N LYS A 276 7.66 3.59 7.27
CA LYS A 276 8.76 3.92 8.20
C LYS A 276 8.37 3.64 9.65
N LYS A 277 7.16 4.02 10.05
CA LYS A 277 6.64 3.76 11.41
C LYS A 277 6.57 2.27 11.71
N LEU A 278 6.16 1.43 10.74
CA LEU A 278 6.03 -0.01 10.92
C LEU A 278 7.38 -0.75 10.88
N MET A 279 8.30 -0.32 10.03
CA MET A 279 9.55 -1.05 9.77
C MET A 279 10.78 -0.50 10.51
N GLY A 280 10.68 0.65 11.17
CA GLY A 280 11.69 1.15 12.10
C GLY A 280 13.08 1.38 11.50
N GLY A 281 13.20 1.83 10.25
CA GLY A 281 14.49 2.19 9.64
C GLY A 281 15.36 1.01 9.15
N THR A 282 14.79 -0.19 9.05
CA THR A 282 15.51 -1.39 8.57
C THR A 282 15.61 -1.48 7.05
N ILE A 283 14.83 -0.67 6.33
CA ILE A 283 14.78 -0.65 4.87
C ILE A 283 16.00 0.11 4.34
N LYS A 284 16.69 -0.45 3.32
CA LYS A 284 17.86 0.19 2.69
C LYS A 284 17.56 0.74 1.30
N GLY A 285 16.54 0.25 0.63
CA GLY A 285 16.20 0.68 -0.71
C GLY A 285 14.72 0.62 -1.04
N VAL A 286 14.31 1.46 -1.98
CA VAL A 286 12.91 1.58 -2.43
C VAL A 286 12.85 1.54 -3.95
N CYS A 287 12.03 0.64 -4.50
CA CYS A 287 11.77 0.53 -5.93
C CYS A 287 10.34 1.00 -6.26
N LEU A 288 10.22 2.04 -7.08
CA LEU A 288 8.93 2.66 -7.43
C LEU A 288 8.74 2.78 -8.94
N ASP A 289 7.48 2.99 -9.35
CA ASP A 289 7.15 3.29 -10.76
C ASP A 289 7.52 4.74 -11.14
N GLY A 290 7.63 5.01 -12.44
CA GLY A 290 7.87 6.35 -12.99
C GLY A 290 6.81 7.39 -12.63
N GLY A 291 5.61 6.98 -12.24
CA GLY A 291 4.56 7.86 -11.71
C GLY A 291 4.96 8.59 -10.43
N TYR A 292 5.76 7.95 -9.59
CA TYR A 292 6.27 8.52 -8.33
C TYR A 292 7.48 9.44 -8.51
N LYS A 293 8.12 9.43 -9.68
CA LYS A 293 9.33 10.22 -9.93
C LYS A 293 9.02 11.71 -10.01
N THR A 294 9.02 12.35 -8.87
CA THR A 294 8.89 13.80 -8.69
C THR A 294 10.06 14.31 -7.85
N PRO A 295 10.47 15.59 -7.99
CA PRO A 295 11.57 16.13 -7.20
C PRO A 295 11.41 15.95 -5.70
N ALA A 296 10.19 16.15 -5.17
CA ALA A 296 9.90 16.00 -3.75
C ALA A 296 10.03 14.54 -3.26
N VAL A 297 9.58 13.56 -4.03
CA VAL A 297 9.72 12.14 -3.66
C VAL A 297 11.20 11.72 -3.70
N CYS A 298 11.94 12.15 -4.73
CA CYS A 298 13.38 11.86 -4.83
C CYS A 298 14.13 12.46 -3.64
N LYS A 299 13.87 13.74 -3.29
CA LYS A 299 14.45 14.43 -2.14
C LYS A 299 14.25 13.63 -0.85
N VAL A 300 13.01 13.37 -0.47
CA VAL A 300 12.68 12.68 0.79
C VAL A 300 13.34 11.30 0.89
N LEU A 301 13.38 10.54 -0.21
CA LEU A 301 13.98 9.22 -0.21
C LEU A 301 15.51 9.27 -0.08
N LEU A 302 16.17 10.21 -0.76
CA LEU A 302 17.63 10.34 -0.70
C LEU A 302 18.09 10.93 0.64
N GLU A 303 17.37 11.90 1.21
CA GLU A 303 17.64 12.44 2.54
C GLU A 303 17.46 11.40 3.66
N ASP A 304 16.54 10.47 3.48
CA ASP A 304 16.39 9.29 4.35
C ASP A 304 17.48 8.21 4.12
N GLY A 305 18.45 8.46 3.25
CA GLY A 305 19.55 7.53 2.94
C GLY A 305 19.12 6.28 2.16
N MET A 306 17.99 6.32 1.46
CA MET A 306 17.48 5.19 0.71
C MET A 306 18.16 5.05 -0.65
N ASN A 307 18.49 3.81 -1.05
CA ASN A 307 18.81 3.50 -2.44
C ASN A 307 17.52 3.53 -3.28
N VAL A 308 17.41 4.45 -4.24
CA VAL A 308 16.20 4.72 -4.99
C VAL A 308 16.26 4.07 -6.38
N TYR A 309 15.33 3.18 -6.69
CA TYR A 309 15.26 2.47 -7.97
C TYR A 309 13.99 2.89 -8.72
N MET A 310 14.12 3.88 -9.62
CA MET A 310 13.02 4.38 -10.45
C MET A 310 13.40 4.35 -11.93
N PRO A 311 12.43 4.17 -12.86
CA PRO A 311 12.71 4.18 -14.29
C PRO A 311 12.88 5.61 -14.79
N TYR A 312 13.47 5.73 -15.99
CA TYR A 312 13.53 7.00 -16.70
C TYR A 312 12.12 7.45 -17.10
N LYS A 313 11.77 8.68 -16.77
CA LYS A 313 10.56 9.33 -17.25
C LYS A 313 10.93 10.29 -18.36
N ARG A 314 10.60 9.91 -19.59
CA ARG A 314 10.90 10.75 -20.76
C ARG A 314 10.14 12.08 -20.65
N PRO A 315 10.82 13.23 -20.71
CA PRO A 315 10.15 14.52 -20.77
C PRO A 315 9.25 14.62 -22.00
N MET A 316 8.04 15.13 -21.81
CA MET A 316 7.15 15.38 -22.93
C MET A 316 7.67 16.60 -23.70
N THR A 317 7.97 16.39 -24.98
CA THR A 317 8.40 17.44 -25.91
C THR A 317 7.53 17.36 -27.17
N LYS A 318 7.11 18.49 -27.68
CA LYS A 318 6.38 18.57 -28.94
C LYS A 318 7.20 17.92 -30.06
N LYS A 319 6.55 17.16 -30.94
CA LYS A 319 7.24 16.50 -32.06
C LYS A 319 7.94 17.54 -32.94
N GLY A 320 9.22 17.31 -33.28
CA GLY A 320 10.04 18.21 -34.09
C GLY A 320 10.78 19.29 -33.29
N PHE A 321 10.54 19.38 -31.95
CA PHE A 321 11.25 20.34 -31.09
C PHE A 321 12.41 19.69 -30.36
N PHE A 322 13.44 20.51 -30.06
CA PHE A 322 14.58 20.13 -29.24
C PHE A 322 14.12 19.59 -27.90
N LYS A 323 14.72 18.48 -27.49
CA LYS A 323 14.43 17.82 -26.22
C LYS A 323 15.20 18.52 -25.09
N LYS A 324 14.78 18.31 -23.86
CA LYS A 324 15.37 18.98 -22.69
C LYS A 324 16.87 18.74 -22.57
N TYR A 325 17.37 17.56 -22.90
CA TYR A 325 18.79 17.20 -22.80
C TYR A 325 19.67 17.87 -23.89
N GLU A 326 19.08 18.49 -24.92
CA GLU A 326 19.82 19.24 -25.92
C GLU A 326 20.11 20.68 -25.47
N TYR A 327 19.58 21.08 -24.30
CA TYR A 327 19.95 22.31 -23.59
C TYR A 327 20.86 21.92 -22.43
N VAL A 328 22.16 22.29 -22.52
CA VAL A 328 23.18 21.92 -21.52
C VAL A 328 23.06 22.89 -20.37
N TYR A 329 22.97 22.38 -19.14
CA TYR A 329 23.01 23.19 -17.93
C TYR A 329 24.45 23.36 -17.49
N ASP A 330 24.86 24.60 -17.27
CA ASP A 330 26.14 24.96 -16.68
C ASP A 330 25.89 25.34 -15.21
N GLU A 331 26.36 24.50 -14.31
CA GLU A 331 26.13 24.65 -12.86
C GLU A 331 26.94 25.81 -12.28
N TYR A 332 28.15 26.06 -12.82
CA TYR A 332 29.03 27.11 -12.32
C TYR A 332 28.49 28.52 -12.63
N TYR A 333 27.96 28.72 -13.85
CA TYR A 333 27.38 30.02 -14.26
C TYR A 333 25.84 30.08 -14.03
N ASP A 334 25.24 29.04 -13.50
CA ASP A 334 23.79 28.90 -13.35
C ASP A 334 23.00 29.37 -14.60
N CYS A 335 23.32 28.79 -15.74
CA CYS A 335 22.69 29.11 -17.02
C CYS A 335 22.50 27.85 -17.87
N TYR A 336 21.69 27.98 -18.91
CA TYR A 336 21.60 26.97 -19.96
C TYR A 336 22.28 27.43 -21.23
N ILE A 337 22.93 26.51 -21.92
CA ILE A 337 23.48 26.70 -23.27
C ILE A 337 22.49 26.05 -24.24
N CYS A 338 21.97 26.82 -25.22
CA CYS A 338 21.05 26.31 -26.23
C CYS A 338 21.81 25.59 -27.38
N PRO A 339 21.12 24.78 -28.23
CA PRO A 339 21.73 24.10 -29.37
C PRO A 339 22.43 25.01 -30.38
N ASN A 340 22.20 26.32 -30.34
CA ASN A 340 22.91 27.35 -31.12
C ASN A 340 23.98 28.08 -30.30
N ASN A 341 24.52 27.45 -29.26
CA ASN A 341 25.58 27.96 -28.38
C ASN A 341 25.34 29.36 -27.80
N LYS A 342 24.06 29.73 -27.55
CA LYS A 342 23.68 30.97 -26.89
C LYS A 342 23.28 30.71 -25.44
N ILE A 343 23.62 31.64 -24.56
CA ILE A 343 23.35 31.55 -23.12
C ILE A 343 21.88 31.90 -22.84
N ILE A 344 21.21 31.03 -22.08
CA ILE A 344 19.87 31.24 -21.57
C ILE A 344 19.97 31.51 -20.08
N LYS A 345 19.76 32.77 -19.66
CA LYS A 345 20.00 33.24 -18.29
C LYS A 345 18.81 32.99 -17.36
N TYR A 346 19.09 32.85 -16.07
CA TYR A 346 18.10 32.85 -15.02
C TYR A 346 17.19 34.09 -15.10
N SER A 347 15.91 33.90 -14.93
CA SER A 347 14.91 34.96 -14.93
C SER A 347 14.16 35.08 -13.61
N THR A 348 13.63 33.97 -13.12
CA THR A 348 12.87 33.93 -11.85
C THR A 348 12.65 32.48 -11.40
N THR A 349 12.26 32.30 -10.13
CA THR A 349 11.79 31.02 -9.61
C THR A 349 10.32 31.17 -9.23
N ASN A 350 9.47 30.27 -9.76
CA ASN A 350 8.03 30.32 -9.56
C ASN A 350 7.59 29.58 -8.28
N LYS A 351 6.36 29.77 -7.84
CA LYS A 351 5.77 29.14 -6.63
C LYS A 351 5.84 27.59 -6.64
N LYS A 352 5.93 26.97 -7.82
CA LYS A 352 6.03 25.51 -7.97
C LYS A 352 7.45 24.99 -7.86
N GLY A 353 8.42 25.84 -7.50
CA GLY A 353 9.82 25.48 -7.34
C GLY A 353 10.61 25.39 -8.64
N TYR A 354 10.10 25.90 -9.77
CA TYR A 354 10.84 25.89 -11.01
C TYR A 354 11.57 27.21 -11.25
N ARG A 355 12.90 27.15 -11.36
CA ARG A 355 13.76 28.18 -11.93
C ARG A 355 13.44 28.30 -13.42
N GLU A 356 13.14 29.48 -13.89
CA GLU A 356 12.87 29.79 -15.29
C GLU A 356 14.09 30.49 -15.88
N TYR A 357 14.67 29.89 -16.92
CA TYR A 357 15.78 30.46 -17.68
C TYR A 357 15.21 30.94 -19.01
N LYS A 358 15.47 32.21 -19.38
CA LYS A 358 14.91 32.86 -20.57
C LYS A 358 16.02 33.27 -21.52
N SER A 359 15.84 32.93 -22.81
CA SER A 359 16.73 33.37 -23.87
C SER A 359 16.53 34.86 -24.21
N ASN A 360 17.57 35.50 -24.73
CA ASN A 360 17.47 36.84 -25.24
C ASN A 360 16.67 36.83 -26.56
N PRO A 361 15.62 37.66 -26.72
CA PRO A 361 14.82 37.75 -27.96
C PRO A 361 15.63 38.10 -29.18
N LYS A 362 16.68 38.92 -29.04
CA LYS A 362 17.57 39.31 -30.13
C LYS A 362 18.28 38.10 -30.73
N ASP A 363 18.86 37.23 -29.89
CA ASP A 363 19.54 36.01 -30.32
C ASP A 363 18.61 35.00 -31.00
N CYS A 364 17.34 34.94 -30.56
CA CYS A 364 16.36 34.02 -31.10
C CYS A 364 15.69 34.53 -32.40
N ARG A 365 15.72 35.84 -32.63
CA ARG A 365 15.16 36.45 -33.84
C ARG A 365 15.87 35.97 -35.09
N GLU A 366 17.20 35.94 -35.03
CA GLU A 366 18.07 35.60 -36.15
C GLU A 366 18.53 34.11 -36.11
N CYS A 367 17.99 33.33 -35.19
CA CYS A 367 18.43 31.96 -34.99
C CYS A 367 17.87 31.03 -36.10
N PRO A 368 18.74 30.33 -36.84
CA PRO A 368 18.31 29.39 -37.88
C PRO A 368 17.56 28.19 -37.34
N LEU A 369 17.75 27.85 -36.05
CA LEU A 369 17.14 26.72 -35.37
C LEU A 369 15.83 27.06 -34.64
N ARG A 370 15.33 28.31 -34.78
CA ARG A 370 14.16 28.79 -34.03
C ARG A 370 12.94 27.91 -34.21
N ASN A 371 12.65 27.45 -35.43
CA ASN A 371 11.48 26.63 -35.75
C ASN A 371 11.45 25.29 -35.01
N LYS A 372 12.62 24.77 -34.60
CA LYS A 372 12.77 23.56 -33.78
C LYS A 372 12.87 23.86 -32.29
N CYS A 373 12.91 25.14 -31.89
CA CYS A 373 13.18 25.58 -30.53
C CYS A 373 11.96 26.19 -29.84
N THR A 374 11.33 27.21 -30.46
CA THR A 374 10.22 27.96 -29.85
C THR A 374 9.23 28.52 -30.89
N GLU A 375 7.94 28.48 -30.50
CA GLU A 375 6.83 29.14 -31.23
C GLU A 375 6.37 30.43 -30.51
N SER A 376 7.13 30.89 -29.49
CA SER A 376 6.75 32.08 -28.74
C SER A 376 6.68 33.31 -29.63
N LYS A 377 5.56 34.07 -29.54
CA LYS A 377 5.37 35.35 -30.22
C LYS A 377 6.47 36.36 -29.83
N ASN A 378 6.95 36.29 -28.58
CA ASN A 378 8.01 37.16 -28.07
C ASN A 378 9.42 36.67 -28.42
N MET A 379 9.56 35.68 -29.31
CA MET A 379 10.83 35.12 -29.76
C MET A 379 11.72 34.68 -28.58
N THR A 380 11.15 34.12 -27.52
CA THR A 380 11.87 33.65 -26.37
C THR A 380 11.71 32.14 -26.16
N LYS A 381 12.79 31.48 -25.71
CA LYS A 381 12.76 30.13 -25.20
C LYS A 381 12.82 30.18 -23.68
N VAL A 382 11.94 29.43 -23.00
CA VAL A 382 12.00 29.22 -21.57
C VAL A 382 12.40 27.77 -21.31
N VAL A 383 13.44 27.57 -20.52
CA VAL A 383 13.86 26.26 -19.99
C VAL A 383 13.62 26.28 -18.49
N MET A 384 13.05 25.20 -17.96
CA MET A 384 12.71 25.12 -16.54
C MET A 384 13.56 24.05 -15.83
N ARG A 385 14.10 24.40 -14.63
CA ARG A 385 14.81 23.51 -13.74
C ARG A 385 14.22 23.63 -12.34
N HIS A 386 13.84 22.51 -11.74
CA HIS A 386 13.31 22.54 -10.36
C HIS A 386 14.44 22.80 -9.36
N VAL A 387 14.18 23.49 -8.23
CA VAL A 387 15.19 23.72 -7.17
C VAL A 387 15.77 22.40 -6.66
N TRP A 388 14.97 21.35 -6.61
CA TRP A 388 15.36 19.98 -6.26
C TRP A 388 15.74 19.10 -7.47
N ALA A 389 16.22 19.69 -8.56
CA ALA A 389 16.58 18.92 -9.75
C ALA A 389 17.75 17.97 -9.51
N GLY A 390 18.71 18.36 -8.66
CA GLY A 390 19.86 17.53 -8.30
C GLY A 390 19.46 16.15 -7.76
N TYR A 391 18.46 16.09 -6.89
CA TYR A 391 17.95 14.80 -6.37
C TYR A 391 17.38 13.89 -7.47
N VAL A 392 16.74 14.48 -8.49
CA VAL A 392 16.21 13.71 -9.62
C VAL A 392 17.34 13.20 -10.50
N GLU A 393 18.39 14.00 -10.70
CA GLU A 393 19.58 13.64 -11.47
C GLU A 393 20.37 12.53 -10.79
N GLU A 394 20.54 12.59 -9.47
CA GLU A 394 21.17 11.53 -8.69
C GLU A 394 20.41 10.18 -8.83
N VAL A 395 19.08 10.20 -8.75
CA VAL A 395 18.25 9.00 -9.00
C VAL A 395 18.38 8.51 -10.45
N GLU A 396 18.62 9.41 -11.43
CA GLU A 396 18.89 9.02 -12.82
C GLU A 396 20.23 8.31 -12.97
N GLU A 397 21.27 8.74 -12.26
CA GLU A 397 22.59 8.11 -12.30
C GLU A 397 22.58 6.69 -11.76
N ILE A 398 21.84 6.44 -10.67
CA ILE A 398 21.66 5.10 -10.10
C ILE A 398 21.13 4.12 -11.15
N ARG A 399 20.35 4.57 -12.13
CA ARG A 399 19.77 3.74 -13.20
C ARG A 399 20.81 3.06 -14.09
N TYR A 400 22.00 3.61 -14.20
CA TYR A 400 23.08 3.05 -15.01
C TYR A 400 23.84 1.92 -14.31
N THR A 401 23.55 1.68 -13.02
CA THR A 401 24.16 0.57 -12.26
C THR A 401 23.54 -0.78 -12.60
N ASP A 402 24.33 -1.85 -12.52
CA ASP A 402 23.83 -3.21 -12.72
C ASP A 402 22.84 -3.62 -11.63
N LYS A 403 23.04 -3.15 -10.40
CA LYS A 403 22.12 -3.36 -9.28
C LYS A 403 20.72 -2.82 -9.59
N TRP A 404 20.60 -1.67 -10.27
CA TRP A 404 19.31 -1.13 -10.69
C TRP A 404 18.59 -2.09 -11.65
N LYS A 405 19.31 -2.65 -12.65
CA LYS A 405 18.73 -3.57 -13.64
C LYS A 405 18.18 -4.83 -12.98
N GLU A 406 18.94 -5.38 -12.02
CA GLU A 406 18.53 -6.54 -11.24
C GLU A 406 17.26 -6.26 -10.43
N ILE A 407 17.28 -5.21 -9.60
CA ILE A 407 16.17 -4.89 -8.69
C ILE A 407 14.91 -4.49 -9.45
N TYR A 408 15.04 -3.66 -10.49
CA TYR A 408 13.87 -3.21 -11.24
C TYR A 408 13.15 -4.36 -11.97
N LYS A 409 13.88 -5.40 -12.37
CA LYS A 409 13.31 -6.62 -12.93
C LYS A 409 12.42 -7.37 -11.93
N ILE A 410 12.85 -7.42 -10.65
CA ILE A 410 12.11 -8.11 -9.59
C ILE A 410 10.74 -7.45 -9.33
N ARG A 411 10.55 -6.18 -9.65
CA ARG A 411 9.28 -5.46 -9.47
C ARG A 411 8.07 -6.19 -10.08
N LYS A 412 8.23 -6.81 -11.23
CA LYS A 412 7.16 -7.58 -11.89
C LYS A 412 6.79 -8.84 -11.11
N GLU A 413 7.78 -9.46 -10.50
CA GLU A 413 7.61 -10.71 -9.74
C GLU A 413 7.16 -10.46 -8.29
N SER A 414 7.30 -9.23 -7.79
CA SER A 414 6.88 -8.81 -6.44
C SER A 414 5.54 -8.08 -6.48
N ILE A 415 5.54 -6.74 -6.55
CA ILE A 415 4.33 -5.92 -6.33
C ILE A 415 3.24 -6.14 -7.40
N GLU A 416 3.62 -6.31 -8.69
CA GLU A 416 2.64 -6.54 -9.75
C GLU A 416 1.94 -7.90 -9.58
N ARG A 417 2.70 -8.92 -9.17
CA ARG A 417 2.16 -10.25 -8.86
C ARG A 417 1.23 -10.21 -7.64
N VAL A 418 1.60 -9.47 -6.58
CA VAL A 418 0.73 -9.26 -5.40
C VAL A 418 -0.62 -8.70 -5.83
N PHE A 419 -0.62 -7.65 -6.65
CA PHE A 419 -1.86 -7.06 -7.15
C PHE A 419 -2.67 -8.01 -8.04
N GLY A 420 -1.99 -8.76 -8.90
CA GLY A 420 -2.62 -9.78 -9.71
C GLY A 420 -3.33 -10.84 -8.84
N GLU A 421 -2.62 -11.40 -7.86
CA GLU A 421 -3.17 -12.40 -6.95
C GLU A 421 -4.33 -11.85 -6.09
N CYS A 422 -4.21 -10.63 -5.55
CA CYS A 422 -5.28 -10.02 -4.77
C CYS A 422 -6.53 -9.73 -5.60
N LYS A 423 -6.37 -9.29 -6.86
CA LYS A 423 -7.49 -9.03 -7.76
C LYS A 423 -8.22 -10.29 -8.19
N GLU A 424 -7.48 -11.39 -8.45
CA GLU A 424 -8.07 -12.65 -8.92
C GLU A 424 -8.61 -13.51 -7.78
N LYS A 425 -7.89 -13.57 -6.64
CA LYS A 425 -8.18 -14.54 -5.57
C LYS A 425 -8.85 -13.92 -4.35
N HIS A 426 -8.69 -12.60 -4.10
CA HIS A 426 -9.06 -11.95 -2.84
C HIS A 426 -10.05 -10.79 -3.00
N ASN A 427 -10.80 -10.75 -4.11
CA ASN A 427 -11.85 -9.76 -4.37
C ASN A 427 -11.38 -8.29 -4.43
N LEU A 428 -10.11 -8.00 -4.76
CA LEU A 428 -9.62 -6.62 -4.83
C LEU A 428 -10.09 -5.85 -6.09
N ARG A 429 -10.69 -6.49 -7.09
CA ARG A 429 -11.12 -5.80 -8.33
C ARG A 429 -12.24 -4.80 -8.10
N PHE A 430 -13.20 -5.16 -7.26
CA PHE A 430 -14.42 -4.41 -7.03
C PHE A 430 -14.85 -4.49 -5.58
N THR A 431 -15.23 -3.35 -4.98
CA THR A 431 -15.83 -3.34 -3.65
C THR A 431 -17.35 -3.25 -3.70
N ARG A 432 -18.02 -3.88 -2.73
CA ARG A 432 -19.45 -3.72 -2.47
C ARG A 432 -19.73 -2.73 -1.34
N LEU A 433 -18.68 -2.30 -0.66
CA LEU A 433 -18.76 -1.35 0.44
C LEU A 433 -18.75 0.08 -0.11
N ARG A 434 -19.29 1.01 0.67
CA ARG A 434 -19.27 2.45 0.39
C ARG A 434 -18.61 3.17 1.55
N GLY A 435 -17.87 4.23 1.24
CA GLY A 435 -17.14 5.05 2.19
C GLY A 435 -15.68 4.61 2.37
N LEU A 436 -14.80 5.60 2.56
CA LEU A 436 -13.34 5.42 2.63
C LEU A 436 -12.94 4.49 3.76
N ARG A 437 -13.50 4.66 4.95
CA ARG A 437 -13.17 3.86 6.14
C ARG A 437 -13.42 2.37 5.92
N LYS A 438 -14.57 1.99 5.36
CA LYS A 438 -14.90 0.58 5.10
C LYS A 438 -13.96 -0.03 4.07
N ASN A 439 -13.60 0.74 3.05
CA ASN A 439 -12.67 0.29 2.01
C ASN A 439 -11.23 0.24 2.52
N LYS A 440 -10.82 1.11 3.45
CA LYS A 440 -9.54 1.00 4.17
C LYS A 440 -9.46 -0.33 4.92
N HIS A 441 -10.44 -0.63 5.77
CA HIS A 441 -10.48 -1.90 6.54
C HIS A 441 -10.55 -3.13 5.62
N GLN A 442 -11.29 -3.04 4.51
CA GLN A 442 -11.33 -4.12 3.51
C GLN A 442 -9.96 -4.31 2.86
N GLY A 443 -9.27 -3.24 2.49
CA GLY A 443 -7.91 -3.29 1.93
C GLY A 443 -6.92 -3.94 2.91
N GLU A 444 -6.93 -3.52 4.18
CA GLU A 444 -6.09 -4.09 5.23
C GLU A 444 -6.33 -5.60 5.39
N LEU A 445 -7.60 -6.05 5.41
CA LEU A 445 -7.93 -7.47 5.48
C LEU A 445 -7.53 -8.25 4.22
N ILE A 446 -7.71 -7.69 3.02
CA ILE A 446 -7.33 -8.36 1.78
C ILE A 446 -5.83 -8.65 1.76
N PHE A 447 -5.01 -7.65 2.10
CA PHE A 447 -3.56 -7.81 2.12
C PHE A 447 -3.09 -8.67 3.32
N ALA A 448 -3.78 -8.62 4.45
CA ALA A 448 -3.56 -9.55 5.56
C ALA A 448 -3.83 -11.01 5.13
N CYS A 449 -4.94 -11.27 4.44
CA CYS A 449 -5.28 -12.58 3.89
C CYS A 449 -4.26 -13.07 2.85
N HIS A 450 -3.75 -12.15 2.00
CA HIS A 450 -2.68 -12.46 1.06
C HIS A 450 -1.41 -12.91 1.79
N ASN A 451 -0.95 -12.14 2.78
CA ASN A 451 0.22 -12.47 3.59
C ASN A 451 0.04 -13.81 4.32
N LEU A 452 -1.11 -14.00 4.97
CA LEU A 452 -1.42 -15.24 5.70
C LEU A 452 -1.43 -16.47 4.78
N ARG A 453 -2.10 -16.38 3.64
CA ARG A 453 -2.15 -17.47 2.65
C ARG A 453 -0.76 -17.82 2.13
N LYS A 454 0.07 -16.80 1.87
CA LYS A 454 1.45 -16.98 1.41
C LYS A 454 2.30 -17.62 2.49
N MET A 455 2.27 -17.11 3.71
CA MET A 455 2.96 -17.65 4.87
C MET A 455 2.57 -19.11 5.12
N ALA A 456 1.28 -19.41 5.13
CA ALA A 456 0.77 -20.77 5.29
C ALA A 456 1.27 -21.73 4.21
N GLY A 457 1.31 -21.26 2.95
CA GLY A 457 1.87 -22.03 1.85
C GLY A 457 3.37 -22.32 1.98
N TRP A 458 4.14 -21.35 2.48
CA TRP A 458 5.59 -21.49 2.67
C TRP A 458 5.92 -22.38 3.86
N LEU A 459 5.24 -22.21 4.99
CA LEU A 459 5.39 -23.10 6.15
C LEU A 459 5.07 -24.56 5.81
N TRP A 460 4.12 -24.79 4.89
CA TRP A 460 3.72 -26.14 4.52
C TRP A 460 4.66 -26.83 3.52
N LYS A 461 5.40 -26.10 2.72
CA LYS A 461 6.39 -26.66 1.80
C LYS A 461 7.56 -27.36 2.51
N ASP A 462 7.88 -26.89 3.71
CA ASP A 462 8.99 -27.39 4.52
C ASP A 462 8.56 -28.38 5.62
N ARG A 463 7.31 -28.84 5.63
CA ARG A 463 6.79 -29.74 6.66
C ARG A 463 6.66 -31.17 6.15
N PRO A 464 7.25 -32.12 6.89
CA PRO A 464 6.94 -33.52 6.71
C PRO A 464 5.61 -33.92 7.35
N VAL A 465 5.14 -35.07 6.91
CA VAL A 465 3.94 -35.80 7.28
C VAL A 465 3.63 -35.77 8.78
N PHE A 466 2.39 -35.43 9.12
CA PHE A 466 1.86 -35.57 10.48
C PHE A 466 1.81 -37.07 10.87
N ILE A 467 2.63 -37.47 11.81
CA ILE A 467 2.47 -38.76 12.47
C ILE A 467 1.65 -38.53 13.74
N LYS A 468 0.41 -39.05 13.76
CA LYS A 468 -0.40 -39.10 14.99
C LYS A 468 0.28 -40.02 16.01
N LYS A 469 0.87 -39.48 17.06
CA LYS A 469 1.16 -40.19 18.29
C LYS A 469 0.51 -39.45 19.47
N GLY A 470 -0.61 -39.98 19.93
CA GLY A 470 -1.24 -39.56 21.18
C GLY A 470 -1.83 -38.14 21.19
N ASN A 471 -2.58 -37.79 22.19
CA ASN A 471 -3.35 -36.54 22.37
C ASN A 471 -2.56 -35.21 22.42
N LYS A 472 -1.32 -35.15 21.88
CA LYS A 472 -0.55 -33.91 21.68
C LYS A 472 0.09 -33.95 20.30
N SER A 473 -0.20 -32.94 19.49
CA SER A 473 0.43 -32.72 18.19
C SER A 473 1.83 -32.12 18.40
N GLU A 474 2.87 -32.95 18.38
CA GLU A 474 4.25 -32.50 18.31
C GLU A 474 4.67 -32.32 16.85
N ILE A 475 5.24 -31.18 16.52
CA ILE A 475 5.71 -30.84 15.17
C ILE A 475 7.19 -31.19 15.08
N TYR A 476 7.53 -32.22 14.30
CA TYR A 476 8.92 -32.57 14.00
C TYR A 476 9.34 -32.09 12.59
N LYS A 477 10.57 -31.56 12.46
CA LYS A 477 11.17 -31.16 11.18
C LYS A 477 11.98 -32.33 10.60
N GLU A 478 11.59 -32.84 9.42
CA GLU A 478 12.25 -33.93 8.70
C GLU A 478 13.70 -33.66 8.25
N LYS A 479 14.16 -32.41 8.31
CA LYS A 479 15.53 -32.04 7.91
C LYS A 479 16.63 -32.62 8.80
N GLU A 480 16.31 -33.15 9.98
CA GLU A 480 17.34 -33.74 10.88
C GLU A 480 17.62 -35.23 10.63
N ILE A 481 16.72 -35.96 9.95
CA ILE A 481 16.87 -37.42 9.78
C ILE A 481 17.74 -37.79 8.58
N ASN A 482 17.71 -37.00 7.50
CA ASN A 482 18.48 -37.28 6.29
C ASN A 482 19.91 -36.73 6.26
N ASN A 483 20.34 -35.95 7.24
CA ASN A 483 21.72 -35.42 7.34
C ASN A 483 22.69 -36.28 8.15
N LYS A 484 22.26 -37.39 8.74
CA LYS A 484 23.17 -38.32 9.46
C LYS A 484 23.90 -39.31 8.54
N SER A 485 23.56 -39.38 7.24
CA SER A 485 24.23 -40.33 6.29
C SER A 485 25.19 -39.69 5.29
N LYS A 486 25.33 -38.34 5.26
CA LYS A 486 26.28 -37.66 4.36
C LYS A 486 26.89 -36.44 5.00
N THR A 487 27.74 -36.59 6.00
CA THR A 487 28.64 -35.51 6.42
C THR A 487 30.05 -36.05 6.68
N LYS A 488 30.89 -35.86 5.71
CA LYS A 488 32.28 -35.44 5.99
C LYS A 488 32.52 -34.18 5.17
N LYS A 489 32.90 -33.10 5.93
CA LYS A 489 33.42 -31.77 5.51
C LYS A 489 32.42 -30.71 5.06
N GLY A 490 32.29 -29.66 5.87
CA GLY A 490 31.76 -28.37 5.48
C GLY A 490 31.04 -27.61 6.62
N GLY A 491 31.65 -26.55 7.12
CA GLY A 491 31.33 -25.76 8.30
C GLY A 491 29.89 -25.34 8.52
N ILE A 492 29.52 -25.33 9.75
CA ILE A 492 28.26 -24.83 10.30
C ILE A 492 28.18 -23.32 10.09
N ARG A 493 27.33 -22.87 9.20
CA ARG A 493 26.88 -21.46 9.20
C ARG A 493 25.77 -21.31 10.24
N THR A 494 26.15 -20.77 11.39
CA THR A 494 25.22 -20.29 12.42
C THR A 494 24.40 -19.12 11.83
N LEU A 495 23.11 -19.35 11.60
CA LEU A 495 22.16 -18.27 11.35
C LEU A 495 22.05 -17.44 12.63
N LYS A 496 22.71 -16.29 12.68
CA LYS A 496 22.46 -15.27 13.70
C LYS A 496 21.03 -14.76 13.48
N LEU A 497 20.15 -15.06 14.44
CA LEU A 497 18.88 -14.36 14.61
C LEU A 497 19.19 -12.88 14.84
N VAL A 498 18.93 -12.06 13.85
CA VAL A 498 18.94 -10.60 14.01
C VAL A 498 17.66 -10.24 14.75
N PHE A 499 17.79 -10.12 16.06
CA PHE A 499 16.76 -9.47 16.87
C PHE A 499 16.70 -7.99 16.45
N ILE A 500 15.52 -7.52 16.01
CA ILE A 500 15.23 -6.10 15.81
C ILE A 500 14.65 -5.55 17.13
N PRO A 501 15.44 -4.86 17.98
CA PRO A 501 15.02 -4.50 19.34
C PRO A 501 13.88 -3.49 19.38
N SER A 502 13.74 -2.64 18.38
CA SER A 502 12.77 -1.54 18.39
C SER A 502 11.32 -1.99 18.16
N PHE A 503 11.11 -2.99 17.31
CA PHE A 503 9.76 -3.49 16.99
C PHE A 503 9.18 -4.35 18.10
N VAL A 504 10.01 -5.24 18.68
CA VAL A 504 9.63 -6.06 19.83
C VAL A 504 9.40 -5.20 21.08
N ASN A 505 10.18 -4.12 21.27
CA ASN A 505 9.98 -3.21 22.40
C ASN A 505 8.72 -2.35 22.25
N SER A 506 8.33 -1.95 21.05
CA SER A 506 7.06 -1.24 20.81
C SER A 506 5.86 -2.15 21.12
N LEU A 507 5.90 -3.41 20.71
CA LEU A 507 4.86 -4.40 21.03
C LEU A 507 4.91 -4.82 22.50
N ARG A 508 6.10 -5.02 23.10
CA ARG A 508 6.24 -5.30 24.55
C ARG A 508 5.79 -4.12 25.39
N HIS A 509 6.05 -2.87 24.98
CA HIS A 509 5.56 -1.69 25.70
C HIS A 509 4.04 -1.57 25.61
N PHE A 510 3.45 -1.94 24.49
CA PHE A 510 1.99 -2.03 24.31
C PHE A 510 1.39 -3.15 25.18
N TYR A 511 1.98 -4.36 25.17
CA TYR A 511 1.56 -5.48 26.02
C TYR A 511 1.79 -5.23 27.51
N SER A 512 2.91 -4.60 27.91
CA SER A 512 3.18 -4.28 29.31
C SER A 512 2.25 -3.19 29.84
N LYS A 513 1.85 -2.22 29.01
CA LYS A 513 0.82 -1.24 29.37
C LYS A 513 -0.56 -1.88 29.52
N CYS A 514 -0.90 -2.87 28.70
CA CYS A 514 -2.15 -3.61 28.86
C CYS A 514 -2.14 -4.50 30.12
N LEU A 515 -1.03 -5.16 30.45
CA LEU A 515 -0.88 -5.99 31.65
C LEU A 515 -0.78 -5.17 32.94
N SER A 516 -0.16 -3.98 32.92
CA SER A 516 -0.09 -3.09 34.10
C SER A 516 -1.42 -2.44 34.46
N LEU A 517 -2.36 -2.35 33.51
CA LEU A 517 -3.74 -1.90 33.76
C LEU A 517 -4.62 -3.00 34.36
N THR A 518 -4.30 -4.27 34.16
CA THR A 518 -5.05 -5.39 34.72
C THR A 518 -4.56 -5.77 36.12
N SER A 519 -3.30 -5.54 36.49
CA SER A 519 -2.77 -5.88 37.82
C SER A 519 -3.07 -4.88 38.94
N LYS A 520 -3.53 -3.67 38.61
CA LYS A 520 -3.89 -2.64 39.62
C LYS A 520 -5.34 -2.69 40.15
N ARG A 521 -6.15 -3.69 39.77
CA ARG A 521 -7.55 -3.83 40.23
C ARG A 521 -7.88 -5.13 40.98
N LEU A 522 -6.90 -5.81 41.49
CA LEU A 522 -7.12 -7.03 42.31
C LEU A 522 -6.75 -6.88 43.80
N TYR A 523 -6.75 -5.65 44.34
CA TYR A 523 -6.73 -5.40 45.77
C TYR A 523 -7.60 -4.19 46.08
N VAL A 524 -8.89 -4.39 46.30
CA VAL A 524 -9.75 -3.76 47.31
C VAL A 524 -11.11 -4.49 47.26
N ARG A 525 -11.34 -5.31 48.33
CA ARG A 525 -12.58 -5.89 48.85
C ARG A 525 -13.58 -6.55 47.90
#